data_cf7c0b887c530463173b4045dd0980a7
#
_entry.id   cf7c0b887c530463173b4045dd0980a7
#
_cell.length_a   1.000
_cell.length_b   1.000
_cell.length_c   1.000
_cell.angle_alpha   90.00
_cell.angle_beta   90.00
_cell.angle_gamma   90.00
#
_symmetry.space_group_name_H-M   'P 1'
#
loop_
_entity.id
_entity.type
_entity.pdbx_description
1 polymer ?
#
loop_
_entity_poly.entity_id
_entity_poly.type
_entity_poly.pdbx_seq_one_letter_code
_entity_poly.pdbx_strand_id
1 'polypeptide(L)'
;TQLDTELRESKGKDITYEANLEYNKGKLNGNDLTEQEDMKLSAMSALEIKSPGYLIKSDGKVLMAVKDEKTAQNILDAIKAPFVTSKQNAKVEFVQEVNLVKAEKINIEKILNSYQALAIVKSPTSASTVSRSSVSREIPETEVAEEGKPLIDVKVTYQDNVNLPIYKAEQRVADSTLTEGTTKVKSEGTNGVKEVVREVVEINGEAVEKTVISEKIVEPSSPKI
;
A
#
# COMPACT_ATOMS: atom_id res chain seq x y z
N THR A 1 9.02 -40.44 12.93
CA THR A 1 8.21 -41.23 11.99
C THR A 1 8.52 -40.84 10.55
N GLN A 2 8.33 -41.74 9.59
CA GLN A 2 8.60 -41.45 8.18
C GLN A 2 7.80 -40.25 7.67
N LEU A 3 6.55 -40.10 8.12
CA LEU A 3 5.70 -38.96 7.80
C LEU A 3 6.30 -37.61 8.29
N ASP A 4 6.88 -37.56 9.49
CA ASP A 4 7.54 -36.35 10.02
C ASP A 4 8.74 -35.96 9.16
N THR A 5 9.54 -36.92 8.74
CA THR A 5 10.70 -36.67 7.86
C THR A 5 10.27 -36.07 6.53
N GLU A 6 9.28 -36.67 5.87
CA GLU A 6 8.77 -36.19 4.57
C GLU A 6 8.10 -34.83 4.67
N LEU A 7 7.35 -34.55 5.75
CA LEU A 7 6.77 -33.24 6.00
C LEU A 7 7.84 -32.14 6.14
N ARG A 8 8.91 -32.42 6.92
CA ARG A 8 10.01 -31.49 7.11
C ARG A 8 10.86 -31.29 5.84
N GLU A 9 11.01 -32.33 5.04
CA GLU A 9 11.70 -32.21 3.74
C GLU A 9 10.88 -31.37 2.74
N SER A 10 9.55 -31.53 2.72
CA SER A 10 8.68 -30.86 1.74
C SER A 10 8.27 -29.44 2.15
N LYS A 11 8.09 -29.16 3.46
CA LYS A 11 7.52 -27.90 3.98
C LYS A 11 8.52 -27.05 4.77
N GLY A 12 9.67 -27.62 5.17
CA GLY A 12 10.73 -26.96 5.93
C GLY A 12 10.95 -27.57 7.30
N LYS A 13 12.15 -27.36 7.84
CA LYS A 13 12.59 -28.02 9.11
C LYS A 13 11.90 -27.46 10.35
N ASP A 14 11.48 -26.18 10.33
CA ASP A 14 10.94 -25.45 11.48
C ASP A 14 9.42 -25.51 11.59
N ILE A 15 8.79 -26.51 10.97
CA ILE A 15 7.33 -26.69 11.03
C ILE A 15 6.91 -27.37 12.34
N THR A 16 5.74 -26.99 12.82
CA THR A 16 4.98 -27.70 13.85
C THR A 16 3.64 -28.13 13.26
N TYR A 17 3.10 -29.25 13.71
CA TYR A 17 1.79 -29.70 13.24
C TYR A 17 1.00 -30.30 14.40
N GLU A 18 -0.32 -30.14 14.34
CA GLU A 18 -1.27 -30.73 15.25
C GLU A 18 -2.17 -31.68 14.44
N ALA A 19 -2.36 -32.88 14.94
CA ALA A 19 -3.22 -33.88 14.32
C ALA A 19 -4.45 -34.11 15.20
N ASN A 20 -5.64 -33.86 14.65
CA ASN A 20 -6.89 -34.31 15.24
C ASN A 20 -7.24 -35.67 14.63
N LEU A 21 -6.55 -36.74 15.11
CA LEU A 21 -6.82 -38.11 14.67
C LEU A 21 -7.64 -38.83 15.70
N GLU A 22 -8.88 -39.18 15.37
CA GLU A 22 -9.71 -40.08 16.16
C GLU A 22 -9.55 -41.50 15.69
N TYR A 23 -9.20 -42.40 16.59
CA TYR A 23 -9.11 -43.84 16.30
C TYR A 23 -10.35 -44.58 16.82
N ASN A 24 -11.19 -45.08 15.93
CA ASN A 24 -12.32 -45.91 16.29
C ASN A 24 -12.05 -47.39 15.94
N LYS A 25 -12.19 -48.27 16.92
CA LYS A 25 -12.13 -49.72 16.66
C LYS A 25 -13.42 -50.16 16.00
N GLY A 26 -13.33 -50.66 14.76
CA GLY A 26 -14.44 -51.24 13.99
C GLY A 26 -14.08 -52.60 13.47
N LYS A 27 -15.09 -53.42 13.07
CA LYS A 27 -14.89 -54.57 12.23
C LYS A 27 -14.81 -54.10 10.79
N LEU A 28 -13.65 -54.33 10.15
CA LEU A 28 -13.42 -54.03 8.74
C LEU A 28 -13.77 -55.26 7.89
N ASN A 29 -14.48 -55.05 6.81
CA ASN A 29 -14.62 -56.03 5.71
C ASN A 29 -13.43 -55.83 4.77
N GLY A 30 -12.95 -56.90 4.13
CA GLY A 30 -11.73 -56.87 3.32
C GLY A 30 -11.70 -55.85 2.16
N ASN A 31 -12.86 -55.28 1.79
CA ASN A 31 -12.98 -54.24 0.77
C ASN A 31 -12.86 -52.78 1.34
N ASP A 32 -12.74 -52.62 2.68
CA ASP A 32 -12.68 -51.33 3.33
C ASP A 32 -11.22 -50.89 3.66
N LEU A 33 -10.25 -51.63 3.15
CA LEU A 33 -8.83 -51.34 3.35
C LEU A 33 -8.37 -50.29 2.36
N THR A 34 -8.01 -49.12 2.86
CA THR A 34 -7.35 -48.07 2.09
C THR A 34 -5.87 -48.40 1.93
N GLU A 35 -5.32 -48.21 0.73
CA GLU A 35 -3.88 -48.39 0.51
C GLU A 35 -3.06 -47.45 1.37
N GLN A 36 -1.84 -47.84 1.73
CA GLN A 36 -0.98 -47.08 2.63
C GLN A 36 -0.71 -45.65 2.11
N GLU A 37 -0.56 -45.46 0.81
CA GLU A 37 -0.36 -44.15 0.16
C GLU A 37 -1.58 -43.25 0.31
N ASP A 38 -2.80 -43.76 0.06
CA ASP A 38 -4.04 -42.99 0.19
C ASP A 38 -4.34 -42.62 1.63
N MET A 39 -4.05 -43.51 2.58
CA MET A 39 -4.16 -43.24 3.99
C MET A 39 -3.17 -42.15 4.45
N LYS A 40 -1.95 -42.19 3.89
CA LYS A 40 -0.93 -41.16 4.14
C LYS A 40 -1.35 -39.81 3.58
N LEU A 41 -1.84 -39.74 2.35
CA LEU A 41 -2.36 -38.50 1.75
C LEU A 41 -3.52 -37.93 2.56
N SER A 42 -4.45 -38.75 2.98
CA SER A 42 -5.58 -38.37 3.82
C SER A 42 -5.12 -37.84 5.19
N ALA A 43 -4.15 -38.49 5.83
CA ALA A 43 -3.56 -38.04 7.08
C ALA A 43 -2.83 -36.71 6.90
N MET A 44 -2.06 -36.52 5.83
CA MET A 44 -1.37 -35.26 5.54
C MET A 44 -2.35 -34.10 5.29
N SER A 45 -3.48 -34.35 4.63
CA SER A 45 -4.51 -33.33 4.39
C SER A 45 -5.28 -32.92 5.65
N ALA A 46 -5.31 -33.77 6.67
CA ALA A 46 -5.95 -33.50 7.96
C ALA A 46 -5.03 -32.76 8.96
N LEU A 47 -3.74 -32.58 8.62
CA LEU A 47 -2.78 -31.90 9.51
C LEU A 47 -2.89 -30.37 9.37
N GLU A 48 -3.02 -29.68 10.48
CA GLU A 48 -2.82 -28.23 10.54
C GLU A 48 -1.33 -27.95 10.73
N ILE A 49 -0.66 -27.59 9.64
CA ILE A 49 0.78 -27.34 9.64
C ILE A 49 1.02 -25.85 9.91
N LYS A 50 1.86 -25.55 10.92
CA LYS A 50 2.26 -24.21 11.31
C LYS A 50 3.76 -24.05 11.11
N SER A 51 4.17 -22.85 10.68
CA SER A 51 5.57 -22.45 10.47
C SER A 51 5.81 -21.08 11.09
N PRO A 52 7.04 -20.78 11.53
CA PRO A 52 7.41 -19.42 11.86
C PRO A 52 7.38 -18.53 10.61
N GLY A 53 7.11 -17.25 10.81
CA GLY A 53 7.05 -16.26 9.74
C GLY A 53 6.90 -14.85 10.26
N TYR A 54 6.55 -13.93 9.37
CA TYR A 54 6.33 -12.52 9.70
C TYR A 54 4.94 -12.07 9.29
N LEU A 55 4.31 -11.31 10.16
CA LEU A 55 3.03 -10.66 9.93
C LEU A 55 3.28 -9.20 9.57
N ILE A 56 2.72 -8.76 8.45
CA ILE A 56 2.62 -7.35 8.09
C ILE A 56 1.33 -6.84 8.69
N LYS A 57 1.44 -5.86 9.59
CA LYS A 57 0.29 -5.22 10.25
C LYS A 57 0.18 -3.77 9.82
N SER A 58 -1.05 -3.28 9.69
CA SER A 58 -1.39 -1.89 9.48
C SER A 58 -2.36 -1.46 10.57
N ASP A 59 -2.03 -0.40 11.31
CA ASP A 59 -2.80 0.09 12.45
C ASP A 59 -3.21 -1.03 13.45
N GLY A 60 -2.26 -1.95 13.70
CA GLY A 60 -2.44 -3.08 14.60
C GLY A 60 -3.18 -4.30 14.00
N LYS A 61 -3.83 -4.17 12.85
CA LYS A 61 -4.53 -5.25 12.15
C LYS A 61 -3.56 -6.06 11.28
N VAL A 62 -3.72 -7.39 11.24
CA VAL A 62 -2.92 -8.26 10.37
C VAL A 62 -3.44 -8.17 8.95
N LEU A 63 -2.62 -7.70 8.02
CA LEU A 63 -2.93 -7.67 6.60
C LEU A 63 -2.57 -8.97 5.90
N MET A 64 -1.37 -9.48 6.16
CA MET A 64 -0.85 -10.68 5.53
C MET A 64 0.27 -11.32 6.34
N ALA A 65 0.55 -12.58 6.04
CA ALA A 65 1.67 -13.34 6.59
C ALA A 65 2.62 -13.74 5.46
N VAL A 66 3.93 -13.65 5.73
CA VAL A 66 5.01 -14.02 4.80
C VAL A 66 6.06 -14.86 5.51
N LYS A 67 6.89 -15.55 4.73
CA LYS A 67 7.86 -16.51 5.26
C LYS A 67 8.97 -15.87 6.09
N ASP A 68 9.51 -14.75 5.66
CA ASP A 68 10.69 -14.12 6.24
C ASP A 68 10.60 -12.59 6.18
N GLU A 69 11.43 -11.94 7.01
CA GLU A 69 11.49 -10.49 7.15
C GLU A 69 11.89 -9.79 5.84
N LYS A 70 12.84 -10.38 5.12
CA LYS A 70 13.31 -9.82 3.84
C LYS A 70 12.19 -9.78 2.81
N THR A 71 11.37 -10.84 2.75
CA THR A 71 10.18 -10.89 1.88
C THR A 71 9.18 -9.81 2.29
N ALA A 72 8.94 -9.63 3.60
CA ALA A 72 8.07 -8.58 4.11
C ALA A 72 8.57 -7.19 3.70
N GLN A 73 9.87 -6.92 3.92
CA GLN A 73 10.48 -5.64 3.56
C GLN A 73 10.42 -5.38 2.06
N ASN A 74 10.73 -6.37 1.22
CA ASN A 74 10.64 -6.24 -0.24
C ASN A 74 9.21 -5.89 -0.71
N ILE A 75 8.19 -6.43 -0.04
CA ILE A 75 6.79 -6.09 -0.34
C ILE A 75 6.50 -4.63 0.02
N LEU A 76 6.91 -4.18 1.19
CA LEU A 76 6.73 -2.79 1.62
C LEU A 76 7.48 -1.80 0.71
N ASP A 77 8.69 -2.14 0.30
CA ASP A 77 9.46 -1.34 -0.65
C ASP A 77 8.79 -1.30 -2.04
N ALA A 78 8.25 -2.43 -2.50
CA ALA A 78 7.53 -2.51 -3.76
C ALA A 78 6.21 -1.73 -3.77
N ILE A 79 5.58 -1.54 -2.60
CA ILE A 79 4.40 -0.66 -2.44
C ILE A 79 4.81 0.82 -2.61
N LYS A 80 5.94 1.23 -2.04
CA LYS A 80 6.46 2.60 -2.13
C LYS A 80 7.08 2.93 -3.49
N ALA A 81 7.65 1.93 -4.18
CA ALA A 81 8.44 2.13 -5.41
C ALA A 81 7.74 2.99 -6.49
N PRO A 82 6.43 2.83 -6.80
CA PRO A 82 5.75 3.65 -7.79
C PRO A 82 5.68 5.14 -7.43
N PHE A 83 5.84 5.49 -6.15
CA PHE A 83 5.72 6.84 -5.62
C PHE A 83 7.07 7.52 -5.40
N VAL A 84 8.18 6.83 -5.64
CA VAL A 84 9.52 7.44 -5.58
C VAL A 84 9.64 8.49 -6.67
N THR A 85 10.01 9.72 -6.28
CA THR A 85 10.14 10.87 -7.17
C THR A 85 11.51 11.54 -6.98
N SER A 86 12.01 12.20 -8.02
CA SER A 86 13.22 13.03 -7.98
C SER A 86 12.96 14.48 -7.53
N LYS A 87 11.75 14.81 -7.09
CA LYS A 87 11.39 16.15 -6.62
C LYS A 87 12.19 16.52 -5.38
N GLN A 88 12.39 17.83 -5.17
CA GLN A 88 13.21 18.33 -4.09
C GLN A 88 12.60 17.98 -2.71
N ASN A 89 13.45 17.51 -1.79
CA ASN A 89 13.07 17.11 -0.44
C ASN A 89 11.95 16.05 -0.39
N ALA A 90 11.89 15.18 -1.41
CA ALA A 90 10.86 14.16 -1.47
C ALA A 90 11.01 13.12 -0.35
N LYS A 91 9.91 12.84 0.36
CA LYS A 91 9.80 11.81 1.40
C LYS A 91 8.60 10.92 1.10
N VAL A 92 8.81 9.61 1.11
CA VAL A 92 7.78 8.60 0.85
C VAL A 92 7.55 7.78 2.11
N GLU A 93 6.35 7.85 2.65
CA GLU A 93 5.95 7.19 3.89
C GLU A 93 4.61 6.47 3.72
N PHE A 94 4.28 5.57 4.62
CA PHE A 94 2.92 5.06 4.73
C PHE A 94 2.07 6.02 5.56
N VAL A 95 0.79 6.12 5.24
CA VAL A 95 -0.18 6.91 6.03
C VAL A 95 -0.49 6.17 7.33
N GLN A 96 -0.68 4.85 7.24
CA GLN A 96 -0.95 3.98 8.37
C GLN A 96 0.36 3.60 9.10
N GLU A 97 0.23 3.21 10.36
CA GLU A 97 1.33 2.62 11.11
C GLU A 97 1.55 1.18 10.66
N VAL A 98 2.59 0.97 9.84
CA VAL A 98 2.94 -0.36 9.31
C VAL A 98 4.05 -1.00 10.13
N ASN A 99 3.75 -2.15 10.71
CA ASN A 99 4.66 -2.91 11.58
C ASN A 99 4.89 -4.33 11.08
N LEU A 100 6.15 -4.80 11.19
CA LEU A 100 6.53 -6.19 10.96
C LEU A 100 6.64 -6.91 12.31
N VAL A 101 5.88 -7.99 12.47
CA VAL A 101 5.86 -8.77 13.72
C VAL A 101 6.23 -10.21 13.42
N LYS A 102 7.31 -10.70 14.05
CA LYS A 102 7.66 -12.12 14.00
C LYS A 102 6.61 -12.95 14.72
N ALA A 103 6.16 -14.03 14.10
CA ALA A 103 5.22 -14.97 14.68
C ALA A 103 5.76 -16.39 14.55
N GLU A 104 5.67 -17.15 15.65
CA GLU A 104 6.26 -18.50 15.77
C GLU A 104 5.40 -19.58 15.12
N LYS A 105 4.07 -19.37 15.05
CA LYS A 105 3.10 -20.36 14.61
C LYS A 105 2.07 -19.71 13.67
N ILE A 106 2.35 -19.73 12.38
CA ILE A 106 1.43 -19.29 11.34
C ILE A 106 1.01 -20.52 10.54
N ASN A 107 -0.29 -20.70 10.29
CA ASN A 107 -0.75 -21.76 9.39
C ASN A 107 -0.08 -21.56 8.01
N ILE A 108 0.57 -22.59 7.50
CA ILE A 108 1.38 -22.53 6.28
C ILE A 108 0.56 -22.11 5.05
N GLU A 109 -0.74 -22.43 5.03
CA GLU A 109 -1.66 -22.05 3.97
C GLU A 109 -1.93 -20.54 3.92
N LYS A 110 -1.71 -19.84 5.05
CA LYS A 110 -1.85 -18.38 5.17
C LYS A 110 -0.58 -17.62 4.85
N ILE A 111 0.56 -18.32 4.69
CA ILE A 111 1.84 -17.70 4.35
C ILE A 111 1.88 -17.45 2.84
N LEU A 112 1.90 -16.18 2.47
CA LEU A 112 1.93 -15.75 1.07
C LEU A 112 3.36 -15.66 0.55
N ASN A 113 3.54 -15.99 -0.73
CA ASN A 113 4.76 -15.63 -1.42
C ASN A 113 4.72 -14.15 -1.89
N SER A 114 5.85 -13.60 -2.30
CA SER A 114 5.96 -12.18 -2.71
C SER A 114 4.97 -11.80 -3.81
N TYR A 115 4.72 -12.69 -4.78
CA TYR A 115 3.81 -12.43 -5.89
C TYR A 115 2.35 -12.33 -5.41
N GLN A 116 1.91 -13.29 -4.58
CA GLN A 116 0.57 -13.30 -4.00
C GLN A 116 0.32 -12.08 -3.13
N ALA A 117 1.30 -11.74 -2.28
CA ALA A 117 1.23 -10.58 -1.40
C ALA A 117 1.12 -9.26 -2.17
N LEU A 118 1.93 -9.07 -3.22
CA LEU A 118 1.86 -7.89 -4.09
C LEU A 118 0.56 -7.81 -4.90
N ALA A 119 0.02 -8.95 -5.33
CA ALA A 119 -1.27 -8.98 -6.02
C ALA A 119 -2.40 -8.49 -5.11
N ILE A 120 -2.42 -8.91 -3.84
CA ILE A 120 -3.41 -8.47 -2.84
C ILE A 120 -3.31 -6.96 -2.59
N VAL A 121 -2.10 -6.43 -2.47
CA VAL A 121 -1.90 -4.99 -2.20
C VAL A 121 -2.33 -4.13 -3.39
N LYS A 122 -2.03 -4.57 -4.61
CA LYS A 122 -2.34 -3.81 -5.85
C LYS A 122 -3.81 -3.91 -6.26
N SER A 123 -4.50 -4.98 -5.88
CA SER A 123 -5.88 -5.24 -6.28
C SER A 123 -6.59 -6.03 -5.19
N PRO A 124 -7.06 -5.38 -4.11
CA PRO A 124 -7.68 -6.06 -2.97
C PRO A 124 -8.92 -6.89 -3.35
N THR A 125 -9.58 -6.55 -4.45
CA THR A 125 -10.75 -7.28 -4.98
C THR A 125 -10.42 -8.67 -5.56
N SER A 126 -9.16 -8.93 -5.93
CA SER A 126 -8.75 -10.20 -6.57
C SER A 126 -8.36 -11.30 -5.58
N ALA A 127 -8.22 -10.99 -4.30
CA ALA A 127 -7.82 -11.95 -3.27
C ALA A 127 -8.92 -12.98 -2.95
N SER A 128 -10.16 -12.72 -3.36
CA SER A 128 -11.32 -13.59 -3.10
C SER A 128 -11.46 -14.76 -4.09
N THR A 129 -10.67 -14.85 -5.16
CA THR A 129 -10.89 -15.82 -6.24
C THR A 129 -9.82 -16.89 -6.41
N VAL A 130 -8.82 -16.99 -5.54
CA VAL A 130 -7.84 -18.09 -5.59
C VAL A 130 -8.08 -19.09 -4.45
N SER A 131 -9.31 -19.53 -4.30
CA SER A 131 -9.61 -20.74 -3.53
C SER A 131 -10.69 -21.54 -4.24
N ARG A 132 -10.25 -22.38 -5.21
CA ARG A 132 -11.02 -23.56 -5.59
C ARG A 132 -10.61 -24.69 -4.66
N SER A 133 -11.16 -24.67 -3.47
CA SER A 133 -11.42 -25.88 -2.69
C SER A 133 -12.38 -25.51 -1.56
N SER A 134 -13.53 -26.10 -1.63
CA SER A 134 -14.63 -26.00 -0.68
C SER A 134 -14.22 -26.57 0.69
N VAL A 135 -13.75 -25.71 1.58
CA VAL A 135 -13.86 -25.96 3.03
C VAL A 135 -14.06 -24.58 3.68
N SER A 136 -15.31 -24.37 4.15
CA SER A 136 -15.63 -23.29 5.06
C SER A 136 -14.72 -23.36 6.28
N ARG A 137 -13.80 -22.39 6.43
CA ARG A 137 -13.14 -22.13 7.70
C ARG A 137 -13.07 -20.63 7.88
N GLU A 138 -13.61 -20.17 9.00
CA GLU A 138 -13.64 -18.81 9.46
C GLU A 138 -12.26 -18.19 9.42
N ILE A 139 -12.06 -17.29 8.46
CA ILE A 139 -10.98 -16.31 8.51
C ILE A 139 -11.44 -15.32 9.57
N PRO A 140 -10.61 -14.96 10.59
CA PRO A 140 -10.95 -13.84 11.44
C PRO A 140 -11.21 -12.65 10.52
N GLU A 141 -12.33 -11.96 10.74
CA GLU A 141 -12.84 -10.86 9.92
C GLU A 141 -11.70 -9.89 9.55
N THR A 142 -11.15 -10.10 8.38
CA THR A 142 -10.40 -9.07 7.68
C THR A 142 -11.49 -8.17 7.12
N GLU A 143 -11.57 -6.93 7.60
CA GLU A 143 -12.46 -5.93 6.99
C GLU A 143 -12.26 -6.01 5.47
N VAL A 144 -13.36 -6.25 4.78
CA VAL A 144 -13.41 -6.25 3.32
C VAL A 144 -12.96 -4.86 2.91
N ALA A 145 -11.77 -4.76 2.30
CA ALA A 145 -11.29 -3.50 1.75
C ALA A 145 -12.39 -2.99 0.80
N GLU A 146 -12.79 -1.73 0.95
CA GLU A 146 -13.74 -1.11 0.03
C GLU A 146 -13.21 -1.27 -1.40
N GLU A 147 -14.08 -1.71 -2.29
CA GLU A 147 -13.73 -2.06 -3.66
C GLU A 147 -12.95 -0.90 -4.31
N GLY A 148 -11.69 -1.15 -4.69
CA GLY A 148 -10.83 -0.19 -5.36
C GLY A 148 -9.87 0.64 -4.49
N LYS A 149 -9.90 0.51 -3.14
CA LYS A 149 -8.92 1.19 -2.28
C LYS A 149 -7.71 0.29 -1.97
N PRO A 150 -6.48 0.83 -1.98
CA PRO A 150 -5.31 0.08 -1.55
C PRO A 150 -5.40 -0.25 -0.05
N LEU A 151 -4.81 -1.39 0.36
CA LEU A 151 -4.77 -1.80 1.78
C LEU A 151 -3.85 -0.92 2.63
N ILE A 152 -2.88 -0.26 2.01
CA ILE A 152 -1.91 0.64 2.63
C ILE A 152 -1.79 1.86 1.75
N ASP A 153 -2.06 3.05 2.31
CA ASP A 153 -1.92 4.31 1.60
C ASP A 153 -0.48 4.82 1.69
N VAL A 154 0.00 5.37 0.58
CA VAL A 154 1.34 5.96 0.48
C VAL A 154 1.23 7.48 0.42
N LYS A 155 1.91 8.13 1.36
CA LYS A 155 2.05 9.58 1.45
C LYS A 155 3.39 10.00 0.86
N VAL A 156 3.36 10.96 -0.06
CA VAL A 156 4.56 11.61 -0.60
C VAL A 156 4.51 13.09 -0.23
N THR A 157 5.57 13.57 0.39
CA THR A 157 5.74 15.00 0.69
C THR A 157 6.96 15.49 -0.08
N TYR A 158 6.84 16.60 -0.81
CA TYR A 158 7.95 17.18 -1.57
C TYR A 158 7.79 18.68 -1.73
N GLN A 159 8.87 19.35 -2.14
CA GLN A 159 8.86 20.77 -2.50
C GLN A 159 8.73 20.95 -4.01
N ASP A 160 7.88 21.89 -4.39
CA ASP A 160 7.59 22.26 -5.77
C ASP A 160 7.80 23.78 -5.94
N ASN A 161 8.56 24.15 -6.96
CA ASN A 161 8.83 25.56 -7.30
C ASN A 161 8.03 25.94 -8.54
N VAL A 162 7.19 26.93 -8.44
CA VAL A 162 6.36 27.40 -9.55
C VAL A 162 6.46 28.90 -9.73
N ASN A 163 6.52 29.34 -10.97
CA ASN A 163 6.41 30.75 -11.31
C ASN A 163 4.94 31.10 -11.53
N LEU A 164 4.46 32.08 -10.78
CA LEU A 164 3.10 32.59 -10.87
C LEU A 164 3.10 34.03 -11.34
N PRO A 165 2.13 34.44 -12.18
CA PRO A 165 2.02 35.83 -12.61
C PRO A 165 1.57 36.73 -11.48
N ILE A 166 2.14 37.93 -11.43
CA ILE A 166 1.64 39.05 -10.65
C ILE A 166 0.90 39.93 -11.64
N TYR A 167 -0.43 39.93 -11.58
CA TYR A 167 -1.23 40.71 -12.51
C TYR A 167 -1.03 42.21 -12.24
N LYS A 168 -0.91 42.98 -13.35
CA LYS A 168 -0.86 44.44 -13.32
C LYS A 168 -2.14 45.02 -12.73
N ALA A 169 -2.02 45.98 -11.88
CA ALA A 169 -3.15 46.76 -11.34
C ALA A 169 -3.57 47.82 -12.36
N GLU A 170 -4.84 48.19 -12.39
CA GLU A 170 -5.29 49.44 -13.02
C GLU A 170 -5.19 50.58 -12.03
N GLN A 171 -4.52 51.64 -12.44
CA GLN A 171 -4.39 52.87 -11.68
C GLN A 171 -4.94 54.03 -12.53
N ARG A 172 -5.85 54.80 -11.96
CA ARG A 172 -6.36 56.02 -12.59
C ARG A 172 -5.72 57.24 -11.99
N VAL A 173 -5.15 58.09 -12.83
CA VAL A 173 -4.48 59.30 -12.40
C VAL A 173 -5.24 60.48 -13.08
N ALA A 174 -5.54 61.54 -12.30
CA ALA A 174 -6.15 62.74 -12.85
C ALA A 174 -5.20 63.42 -13.84
N ASP A 175 -5.72 63.78 -15.01
CA ASP A 175 -4.98 64.51 -16.02
C ASP A 175 -5.77 65.78 -16.42
N SER A 176 -5.24 66.94 -16.04
CA SER A 176 -5.86 68.25 -16.26
C SER A 176 -5.95 68.64 -17.77
N THR A 177 -5.30 67.87 -18.64
CA THR A 177 -5.32 68.12 -20.08
C THR A 177 -6.48 67.39 -20.80
N LEU A 178 -7.20 66.52 -20.09
CA LEU A 178 -8.33 65.77 -20.64
C LEU A 178 -9.66 66.42 -20.27
N THR A 179 -10.61 66.36 -21.20
CA THR A 179 -11.99 66.79 -20.95
C THR A 179 -12.64 65.87 -19.91
N GLU A 180 -13.46 66.45 -19.02
CA GLU A 180 -14.21 65.72 -17.99
C GLU A 180 -14.98 64.55 -18.58
N GLY A 181 -14.87 63.36 -17.95
CA GLY A 181 -15.51 62.12 -18.41
C GLY A 181 -14.74 61.34 -19.45
N THR A 182 -13.60 61.86 -19.97
CA THR A 182 -12.78 61.11 -20.96
C THR A 182 -11.63 60.41 -20.25
N THR A 183 -11.20 59.26 -20.80
CA THR A 183 -10.04 58.47 -20.33
C THR A 183 -9.07 58.22 -21.47
N LYS A 184 -7.78 58.30 -21.18
CA LYS A 184 -6.71 57.94 -22.12
C LYS A 184 -5.69 57.04 -21.42
N VAL A 185 -5.29 55.93 -22.04
CA VAL A 185 -4.26 55.06 -21.53
C VAL A 185 -2.90 55.72 -21.69
N LYS A 186 -2.23 55.99 -20.57
CA LYS A 186 -0.89 56.56 -20.51
C LYS A 186 0.21 55.48 -20.53
N SER A 187 -0.05 54.36 -19.90
CA SER A 187 0.81 53.17 -19.87
C SER A 187 -0.02 51.91 -19.83
N GLU A 188 0.27 50.96 -20.68
CA GLU A 188 -0.38 49.64 -20.64
C GLU A 188 0.02 48.78 -19.45
N GLY A 189 1.13 49.12 -18.75
CA GLY A 189 1.69 48.33 -17.71
C GLY A 189 2.12 46.92 -18.13
N THR A 190 2.77 46.19 -17.25
CA THR A 190 3.24 44.81 -17.46
C THR A 190 2.90 43.92 -16.27
N ASN A 191 2.57 42.67 -16.53
CA ASN A 191 2.49 41.67 -15.47
C ASN A 191 3.89 41.35 -14.97
N GLY A 192 4.02 41.12 -13.67
CA GLY A 192 5.23 40.60 -13.04
C GLY A 192 5.20 39.09 -12.91
N VAL A 193 6.28 38.54 -12.35
CA VAL A 193 6.42 37.10 -12.04
C VAL A 193 6.92 36.96 -10.62
N LYS A 194 6.30 36.08 -9.85
CA LYS A 194 6.78 35.60 -8.56
C LYS A 194 7.10 34.13 -8.61
N GLU A 195 8.21 33.74 -8.00
CA GLU A 195 8.55 32.36 -7.70
C GLU A 195 7.91 31.99 -6.35
N VAL A 196 7.20 30.88 -6.33
CA VAL A 196 6.54 30.35 -5.13
C VAL A 196 7.05 28.96 -4.87
N VAL A 197 7.65 28.74 -3.68
CA VAL A 197 8.03 27.44 -3.18
C VAL A 197 6.88 26.91 -2.34
N ARG A 198 6.38 25.74 -2.70
CA ARG A 198 5.28 25.07 -2.01
C ARG A 198 5.71 23.71 -1.51
N GLU A 199 5.21 23.32 -0.34
CA GLU A 199 5.14 21.93 0.07
C GLU A 199 3.87 21.32 -0.49
N VAL A 200 4.03 20.18 -1.13
CA VAL A 200 2.93 19.40 -1.70
C VAL A 200 2.89 18.06 -1.00
N VAL A 201 1.70 17.69 -0.54
CA VAL A 201 1.40 16.38 0.03
C VAL A 201 0.49 15.63 -0.93
N GLU A 202 0.93 14.45 -1.36
CA GLU A 202 0.14 13.54 -2.17
C GLU A 202 -0.16 12.27 -1.37
N ILE A 203 -1.36 11.72 -1.53
CA ILE A 203 -1.74 10.39 -1.05
C ILE A 203 -2.11 9.54 -2.25
N ASN A 204 -1.43 8.40 -2.42
CA ASN A 204 -1.62 7.49 -3.56
C ASN A 204 -1.48 8.18 -4.93
N GLY A 205 -0.66 9.25 -5.01
CA GLY A 205 -0.44 10.02 -6.23
C GLY A 205 -1.43 11.17 -6.46
N GLU A 206 -2.40 11.37 -5.59
CA GLU A 206 -3.34 12.49 -5.64
C GLU A 206 -2.91 13.60 -4.66
N ALA A 207 -2.80 14.84 -5.15
CA ALA A 207 -2.42 15.97 -4.31
C ALA A 207 -3.58 16.34 -3.37
N VAL A 208 -3.35 16.20 -2.06
CA VAL A 208 -4.33 16.48 -1.01
C VAL A 208 -4.10 17.84 -0.34
N GLU A 209 -2.84 18.31 -0.34
CA GLU A 209 -2.49 19.57 0.30
C GLU A 209 -1.36 20.28 -0.45
N LYS A 210 -1.43 21.63 -0.50
CA LYS A 210 -0.39 22.49 -1.04
C LYS A 210 -0.22 23.71 -0.13
N THR A 211 0.89 23.78 0.57
CA THR A 211 1.19 24.86 1.51
C THR A 211 2.33 25.72 0.98
N VAL A 212 2.15 27.03 0.93
CA VAL A 212 3.20 27.96 0.49
C VAL A 212 4.24 28.10 1.61
N ILE A 213 5.49 27.80 1.28
CA ILE A 213 6.64 27.95 2.20
C ILE A 213 7.26 29.34 2.05
N SER A 214 7.47 29.79 0.82
CA SER A 214 8.06 31.08 0.52
C SER A 214 7.62 31.64 -0.82
N GLU A 215 7.64 32.97 -0.93
CA GLU A 215 7.40 33.70 -2.17
C GLU A 215 8.51 34.72 -2.41
N LYS A 216 8.95 34.84 -3.65
CA LYS A 216 9.95 35.81 -4.08
C LYS A 216 9.50 36.46 -5.39
N ILE A 217 9.49 37.79 -5.42
CA ILE A 217 9.24 38.53 -6.67
C ILE A 217 10.48 38.40 -7.54
N VAL A 218 10.34 37.83 -8.71
CA VAL A 218 11.39 37.69 -9.76
C VAL A 218 11.34 38.93 -10.68
N GLU A 219 10.14 39.29 -11.12
CA GLU A 219 9.87 40.45 -11.96
C GLU A 219 8.70 41.21 -11.35
N PRO A 220 8.87 42.51 -11.00
CA PRO A 220 7.77 43.31 -10.49
C PRO A 220 6.75 43.65 -11.60
N SER A 221 5.49 43.71 -11.23
CA SER A 221 4.45 44.20 -12.14
C SER A 221 4.49 45.74 -12.20
N SER A 222 4.11 46.33 -13.34
CA SER A 222 3.86 47.74 -13.45
C SER A 222 2.38 48.04 -13.74
N PRO A 223 1.78 49.06 -13.15
CA PRO A 223 0.37 49.34 -13.31
C PRO A 223 0.04 49.83 -14.72
N LYS A 224 -1.19 49.54 -15.18
CA LYS A 224 -1.81 50.20 -16.29
C LYS A 224 -2.35 51.56 -15.81
N ILE A 225 -1.91 52.65 -16.43
CA ILE A 225 -2.30 54.02 -16.09
C ILE A 225 -3.09 54.65 -17.23
#